data_96f70de564d56b8637116668b8b1dfc4
#
_entry.id   96f70de564d56b8637116668b8b1dfc4
#
_cell.length_a   1.000
_cell.length_b   1.000
_cell.length_c   1.000
_cell.angle_alpha   90.00
_cell.angle_beta   90.00
_cell.angle_gamma   90.00
#
_symmetry.space_group_name_H-M   'P 1'
#
loop_
_entity.id
_entity.type
_entity.pdbx_description
1 polymer ?
#
loop_
_entity_poly.entity_id
_entity_poly.type
_entity_poly.pdbx_seq_one_letter_code
_entity_poly.pdbx_strand_id
1 'polypeptide(L)'
;MTVVEISTDGTLTKTTLGQDVLQEQKVQHLVKAGTWFGSFPNNGTTYSFVGCTVAPGFDFCDFQLGSRSKLIDEYPQHFKDIEMLTEGLP
;
A
#
# COMPACT_ATOMS: atom_id res chain seq x y z
N MET A 1 1.87 10.87 -3.01
CA MET A 1 2.15 9.46 -2.64
C MET A 1 0.93 8.60 -2.92
N THR A 2 1.11 7.43 -3.47
CA THR A 2 0.02 6.51 -3.74
C THR A 2 0.09 5.32 -2.78
N VAL A 3 -1.04 4.98 -2.18
CA VAL A 3 -1.21 3.77 -1.36
C VAL A 3 -2.01 2.76 -2.18
N VAL A 4 -1.46 1.56 -2.32
CA VAL A 4 -2.09 0.46 -3.04
C VAL A 4 -2.50 -0.59 -2.03
N GLU A 5 -3.76 -1.02 -2.08
CA GLU A 5 -4.32 -1.98 -1.15
C GLU A 5 -4.94 -3.15 -1.91
N ILE A 6 -4.77 -4.35 -1.35
CA ILE A 6 -5.52 -5.54 -1.81
C ILE A 6 -6.31 -6.02 -0.61
N SER A 7 -7.64 -5.93 -0.72
CA SER A 7 -8.54 -6.34 0.35
C SER A 7 -8.67 -7.86 0.41
N THR A 8 -9.33 -8.35 1.45
CA THR A 8 -9.49 -9.78 1.68
C THR A 8 -10.25 -10.49 0.56
N ASP A 9 -11.07 -9.76 -0.19
CA ASP A 9 -11.80 -10.32 -1.36
C ASP A 9 -11.00 -10.24 -2.66
N GLY A 10 -9.74 -9.74 -2.61
CA GLY A 10 -8.89 -9.63 -3.78
C GLY A 10 -9.05 -8.35 -4.58
N THR A 11 -9.84 -7.40 -4.12
CA THR A 11 -10.03 -6.11 -4.80
C THR A 11 -8.83 -5.20 -4.57
N LEU A 12 -8.27 -4.66 -5.64
CA LEU A 12 -7.17 -3.70 -5.56
C LEU A 12 -7.73 -2.27 -5.61
N THR A 13 -7.26 -1.43 -4.69
CA THR A 13 -7.64 -0.02 -4.60
C THR A 13 -6.39 0.84 -4.51
N LYS A 14 -6.41 1.99 -5.20
CA LYS A 14 -5.34 2.97 -5.14
C LYS A 14 -5.88 4.28 -4.57
N THR A 15 -5.19 4.83 -3.59
CA THR A 15 -5.54 6.10 -2.97
C THR A 15 -4.35 7.03 -3.05
N THR A 16 -4.57 8.26 -3.50
CA THR A 16 -3.52 9.28 -3.52
C THR A 16 -3.58 10.11 -2.26
N LEU A 17 -2.48 10.11 -1.51
CA LEU A 17 -2.27 10.97 -0.37
C LEU A 17 -1.58 12.24 -0.82
N GLY A 18 -2.09 13.39 -0.39
CA GLY A 18 -1.54 14.69 -0.73
C GLY A 18 -2.41 15.80 -0.21
N GLN A 19 -2.00 17.03 -0.50
CA GLN A 19 -2.69 18.22 0.00
C GLN A 19 -3.74 18.76 -0.97
N ASP A 20 -3.74 18.28 -2.20
CA ASP A 20 -4.63 18.80 -3.24
C ASP A 20 -5.98 18.07 -3.19
N VAL A 21 -6.82 18.45 -2.24
CA VAL A 21 -8.11 17.82 -2.01
C VAL A 21 -9.09 18.04 -3.16
N LEU A 22 -8.90 19.10 -3.96
CA LEU A 22 -9.74 19.37 -5.14
C LEU A 22 -9.42 18.40 -6.28
N GLN A 23 -8.25 17.77 -6.25
CA GLN A 23 -7.86 16.71 -7.20
C GLN A 23 -8.04 15.32 -6.59
N GLU A 24 -8.95 15.20 -5.64
CA GLU A 24 -9.31 13.93 -4.98
C GLU A 24 -8.17 13.32 -4.15
N GLN A 25 -7.15 14.11 -3.81
CA GLN A 25 -6.13 13.68 -2.87
C GLN A 25 -6.65 13.74 -1.44
N LYS A 26 -6.18 12.82 -0.62
CA LYS A 26 -6.56 12.74 0.79
C LYS A 26 -5.36 13.04 1.67
N VAL A 27 -5.58 13.82 2.72
CA VAL A 27 -4.52 14.12 3.68
C VAL A 27 -4.33 13.02 4.70
N GLN A 28 -5.31 12.14 4.82
CA GLN A 28 -5.29 11.00 5.75
C GLN A 28 -6.00 9.82 5.11
N HIS A 29 -5.48 8.63 5.35
CA HIS A 29 -6.08 7.40 4.82
C HIS A 29 -5.93 6.28 5.84
N LEU A 30 -7.00 5.52 6.02
CA LEU A 30 -7.03 4.36 6.91
C LEU A 30 -6.89 3.08 6.10
N VAL A 31 -5.91 2.25 6.46
CA VAL A 31 -5.78 0.89 5.94
C VAL A 31 -6.36 -0.06 6.99
N LYS A 32 -7.36 -0.83 6.61
CA LYS A 32 -8.03 -1.76 7.54
C LYS A 32 -7.15 -2.97 7.82
N ALA A 33 -7.34 -3.55 8.99
CA ALA A 33 -6.66 -4.80 9.35
C ALA A 33 -6.95 -5.90 8.31
N GLY A 34 -5.97 -6.76 8.07
CA GLY A 34 -6.11 -7.86 7.12
C GLY A 34 -5.94 -7.46 5.66
N THR A 35 -5.59 -6.21 5.39
CA THR A 35 -5.40 -5.70 4.03
C THR A 35 -3.91 -5.66 3.71
N TRP A 36 -3.51 -6.25 2.59
CA TRP A 36 -2.16 -6.03 2.06
C TRP A 36 -2.06 -4.62 1.52
N PHE A 37 -0.98 -3.92 1.85
CA PHE A 37 -0.78 -2.58 1.31
C PHE A 37 0.69 -2.28 1.08
N GLY A 38 0.93 -1.39 0.14
CA GLY A 38 2.23 -0.82 -0.13
C GLY A 38 2.05 0.60 -0.63
N SER A 39 3.12 1.36 -0.66
CA SER A 39 3.04 2.76 -1.07
C SER A 39 4.31 3.18 -1.79
N PHE A 40 4.17 4.23 -2.60
CA PHE A 40 5.30 4.79 -3.34
C PHE A 40 5.06 6.28 -3.58
N PRO A 41 6.15 7.09 -3.69
CA PRO A 41 6.03 8.47 -4.11
C PRO A 41 5.58 8.55 -5.57
N ASN A 42 4.69 9.47 -5.89
CA ASN A 42 4.21 9.61 -7.27
C ASN A 42 5.32 10.10 -8.19
N ASN A 43 5.19 9.79 -9.48
CA ASN A 43 6.11 10.29 -10.49
C ASN A 43 6.15 11.82 -10.46
N GLY A 44 7.35 12.38 -10.61
CA GLY A 44 7.54 13.84 -10.58
C GLY A 44 7.77 14.40 -9.19
N THR A 45 7.68 13.59 -8.14
CA THR A 45 8.02 14.04 -6.78
C THR A 45 9.44 13.62 -6.43
N THR A 46 10.13 14.46 -5.68
CA THR A 46 11.48 14.16 -5.20
C THR A 46 11.42 13.20 -4.01
N TYR A 47 10.45 13.43 -3.11
CA TYR A 47 10.21 12.57 -1.95
C TYR A 47 8.79 12.79 -1.44
N SER A 48 8.34 11.88 -0.58
CA SER A 48 7.10 12.05 0.18
C SER A 48 7.40 11.88 1.66
N PHE A 49 6.93 12.82 2.47
CA PHE A 49 7.09 12.77 3.92
C PHE A 49 5.73 12.45 4.54
N VAL A 50 5.64 11.32 5.22
CA VAL A 50 4.39 10.86 5.83
C VAL A 50 4.66 10.30 7.21
N GLY A 51 3.62 10.28 8.05
CA GLY A 51 3.63 9.58 9.32
C GLY A 51 2.51 8.56 9.34
N CYS A 52 2.60 7.60 10.24
CA CYS A 52 1.51 6.66 10.44
C CYS A 52 1.34 6.32 11.90
N THR A 53 0.12 5.99 12.26
CA THR A 53 -0.22 5.46 13.57
C THR A 53 -0.89 4.11 13.40
N VAL A 54 -0.75 3.25 14.40
CA VAL A 54 -1.32 1.90 14.37
C VAL A 54 -2.12 1.69 15.65
N ALA A 55 -3.33 1.18 15.51
CA ALA A 55 -4.18 0.86 16.66
C ALA A 55 -4.41 -0.66 16.68
N PRO A 56 -4.18 -1.29 17.81
CA PRO A 56 -3.86 -0.77 19.15
C PRO A 56 -2.40 -0.38 19.39
N GLY A 57 -1.55 -0.44 18.43
CA GLY A 57 -0.13 -0.13 18.50
C GLY A 57 0.68 -1.15 17.74
N PHE A 58 1.82 -0.76 17.23
CA PHE A 58 2.64 -1.66 16.43
C PHE A 58 3.24 -2.77 17.27
N ASP A 59 3.07 -4.00 16.78
CA ASP A 59 3.70 -5.19 17.35
C ASP A 59 4.16 -6.06 16.17
N PHE A 60 5.40 -6.53 16.23
CA PHE A 60 5.93 -7.41 15.19
C PHE A 60 5.13 -8.70 15.02
N CYS A 61 4.43 -9.14 16.06
CA CYS A 61 3.54 -10.30 15.97
C CYS A 61 2.38 -10.06 15.01
N ASP A 62 2.00 -8.79 14.81
CA ASP A 62 0.90 -8.40 13.92
C ASP A 62 1.39 -7.97 12.54
N PHE A 63 2.71 -8.02 12.30
CA PHE A 63 3.33 -7.54 11.08
C PHE A 63 3.74 -8.70 10.19
N GLN A 64 3.43 -8.60 8.90
CA GLN A 64 3.87 -9.56 7.90
C GLN A 64 4.35 -8.82 6.66
N LEU A 65 5.62 -9.04 6.29
CA LEU A 65 6.15 -8.52 5.03
C LEU A 65 5.75 -9.46 3.89
N GLY A 66 5.13 -8.90 2.84
CA GLY A 66 4.65 -9.71 1.73
C GLY A 66 5.79 -10.33 0.92
N SER A 67 5.60 -11.57 0.51
CA SER A 67 6.49 -12.26 -0.43
C SER A 67 6.00 -12.00 -1.85
N ARG A 68 6.90 -11.57 -2.73
CA ARG A 68 6.58 -11.28 -4.13
C ARG A 68 5.95 -12.48 -4.83
N SER A 69 6.59 -13.64 -4.74
CA SER A 69 6.13 -14.86 -5.40
C SER A 69 4.78 -15.32 -4.87
N LYS A 70 4.60 -15.30 -3.55
CA LYS A 70 3.35 -15.74 -2.92
C LYS A 70 2.20 -14.81 -3.25
N LEU A 71 2.44 -13.50 -3.24
CA LEU A 71 1.40 -12.53 -3.56
C LEU A 71 0.99 -12.61 -5.03
N ILE A 72 1.93 -12.82 -5.94
CA ILE A 72 1.62 -12.99 -7.35
C ILE A 72 0.83 -14.28 -7.58
N ASP A 73 1.18 -15.36 -6.88
CA ASP A 73 0.44 -16.62 -6.97
C ASP A 73 -1.00 -16.47 -6.45
N GLU A 74 -1.18 -15.71 -5.38
CA GLU A 74 -2.49 -15.51 -4.76
C GLU A 74 -3.36 -14.52 -5.54
N TYR A 75 -2.73 -13.46 -6.10
CA TYR A 75 -3.42 -12.40 -6.82
C TYR A 75 -2.79 -12.16 -8.20
N PRO A 76 -2.85 -13.14 -9.11
CA PRO A 76 -2.16 -13.02 -10.41
C PRO A 76 -2.70 -11.89 -11.27
N GLN A 77 -3.96 -11.48 -11.09
CA GLN A 77 -4.55 -10.35 -11.81
C GLN A 77 -3.92 -9.00 -11.45
N HIS A 78 -3.21 -8.94 -10.32
CA HIS A 78 -2.55 -7.72 -9.83
C HIS A 78 -1.02 -7.80 -9.91
N PHE A 79 -0.48 -8.68 -10.76
CA PHE A 79 0.94 -8.96 -10.74
C PHE A 79 1.82 -7.73 -11.01
N LYS A 80 1.36 -6.79 -11.84
CA LYS A 80 2.15 -5.59 -12.14
C LYS A 80 2.34 -4.69 -10.93
N ASP A 81 1.28 -4.47 -10.16
CA ASP A 81 1.37 -3.66 -8.95
C ASP A 81 2.17 -4.36 -7.88
N ILE A 82 1.98 -5.68 -7.71
CA ILE A 82 2.74 -6.46 -6.75
C ILE A 82 4.23 -6.45 -7.12
N GLU A 83 4.54 -6.62 -8.39
CA GLU A 83 5.94 -6.63 -8.85
C GLU A 83 6.63 -5.30 -8.56
N MET A 84 5.95 -4.18 -8.82
CA MET A 84 6.49 -2.86 -8.55
C MET A 84 6.72 -2.63 -7.05
N LEU A 85 5.77 -3.02 -6.22
CA LEU A 85 5.81 -2.77 -4.77
C LEU A 85 6.72 -3.73 -4.00
N THR A 86 7.09 -4.85 -4.60
CA THR A 86 7.94 -5.86 -3.97
C THR A 86 9.30 -5.98 -4.64
N GLU A 87 9.76 -4.93 -5.30
CA GLU A 87 11.06 -4.92 -5.97
C GLU A 87 12.17 -5.27 -4.98
N GLY A 88 13.01 -6.24 -5.35
CA GLY A 88 14.08 -6.73 -4.48
C GLY A 88 13.66 -7.76 -3.45
N LEU A 89 12.36 -8.10 -3.36
CA LEU A 89 11.86 -9.12 -2.43
C LEU A 89 11.66 -10.47 -3.13
N PRO A 90 11.82 -11.58 -2.38
CA PRO A 90 11.49 -12.90 -2.93
C PRO A 90 9.96 -13.07 -2.99
#